data_b703917baa3a42f7e2390799ad285a39
#
_entry.id   b703917baa3a42f7e2390799ad285a39
#
_cell.length_a   1.000
_cell.length_b   1.000
_cell.length_c   1.000
_cell.angle_alpha   90.00
_cell.angle_beta   90.00
_cell.angle_gamma   90.00
#
_symmetry.space_group_name_H-M   'P 1'
#
loop_
_entity.id
_entity.type
_entity.pdbx_description
1 polymer ?
#
loop_
_entity_poly.entity_id
_entity_poly.type
_entity_poly.pdbx_seq_one_letter_code
_entity_poly.pdbx_strand_id
1 'polypeptide(L)'
;MSTSKQREPFLTHYRTNILSKLREIDLFIKTQPAPYSKERVLKVLDMSSSEFDKITSELGIGCITPFSLVLIMKNGSGELCTAFRRQLECGLTDTYSPEQISYIYNIDISIVLKAFSDMGVTILHKGLLETLFSNIYI
;
A
#
# COMPACT_ATOMS: atom_id res chain seq x y z
N MET A 1 -3.74 17.74 -33.18
CA MET A 1 -3.70 18.16 -31.94
C MET A 1 -3.37 17.12 -30.92
N SER A 2 -2.64 17.49 -30.05
CA SER A 2 -2.23 16.55 -29.10
C SER A 2 -3.38 16.17 -28.21
N THR A 3 -3.52 14.94 -28.03
CA THR A 3 -4.30 14.47 -26.98
C THR A 3 -3.62 14.82 -25.69
N SER A 4 -4.16 15.76 -25.00
CA SER A 4 -3.76 15.97 -23.65
C SER A 4 -3.97 14.67 -22.90
N LYS A 5 -2.95 14.20 -22.26
CA LYS A 5 -3.09 13.12 -21.30
C LYS A 5 -4.09 13.57 -20.26
N GLN A 6 -5.21 12.91 -20.21
CA GLN A 6 -6.13 13.13 -19.11
C GLN A 6 -5.46 12.62 -17.85
N ARG A 7 -5.41 13.47 -16.85
CA ARG A 7 -4.93 13.06 -15.55
C ARG A 7 -5.94 12.10 -14.94
N GLU A 8 -5.44 10.97 -14.50
CA GLU A 8 -6.28 10.03 -13.77
C GLU A 8 -6.26 10.37 -12.29
N PRO A 9 -7.39 10.21 -11.60
CA PRO A 9 -7.37 10.37 -10.15
C PRO A 9 -6.50 9.32 -9.49
N PHE A 10 -5.86 9.68 -8.41
CA PHE A 10 -5.04 8.76 -7.64
C PHE A 10 -5.86 7.54 -7.19
N LEU A 11 -7.17 7.71 -7.05
CA LEU A 11 -8.08 6.62 -6.68
C LEU A 11 -7.94 5.41 -7.61
N THR A 12 -7.81 5.64 -8.92
CA THR A 12 -7.62 4.55 -9.89
C THR A 12 -6.33 3.80 -9.60
N HIS A 13 -5.24 4.52 -9.37
CA HIS A 13 -3.95 3.95 -9.03
C HIS A 13 -4.02 3.17 -7.70
N TYR A 14 -4.65 3.76 -6.68
CA TYR A 14 -4.82 3.15 -5.38
C TYR A 14 -5.59 1.84 -5.47
N ARG A 15 -6.71 1.82 -6.17
CA ARG A 15 -7.54 0.62 -6.32
C ARG A 15 -6.81 -0.48 -7.06
N THR A 16 -6.05 -0.14 -8.08
CA THR A 16 -5.35 -1.11 -8.93
C THR A 16 -4.10 -1.66 -8.26
N ASN A 17 -3.27 -0.78 -7.68
CA ASN A 17 -1.92 -1.14 -7.26
C ASN A 17 -1.79 -1.37 -5.75
N ILE A 18 -2.71 -0.89 -4.95
CA ILE A 18 -2.62 -1.00 -3.50
C ILE A 18 -3.79 -1.81 -2.95
N LEU A 19 -5.02 -1.32 -3.10
CA LEU A 19 -6.18 -1.93 -2.49
C LEU A 19 -6.46 -3.35 -3.00
N SER A 20 -6.42 -3.54 -4.32
CA SER A 20 -6.66 -4.87 -4.90
C SER A 20 -5.60 -5.86 -4.46
N LYS A 21 -4.36 -5.42 -4.35
CA LYS A 21 -3.25 -6.26 -3.89
C LYS A 21 -3.39 -6.63 -2.42
N LEU A 22 -3.79 -5.68 -1.58
CA LEU A 22 -4.05 -5.96 -0.17
C LEU A 22 -5.18 -6.98 -0.01
N ARG A 23 -6.22 -6.88 -0.83
CA ARG A 23 -7.33 -7.85 -0.83
C ARG A 23 -6.87 -9.23 -1.28
N GLU A 24 -6.01 -9.31 -2.31
CA GLU A 24 -5.44 -10.57 -2.76
C GLU A 24 -4.60 -11.23 -1.67
N ILE A 25 -3.81 -10.44 -0.95
CA ILE A 25 -2.97 -10.94 0.14
C ILE A 25 -3.85 -11.45 1.29
N ASP A 26 -4.88 -10.70 1.65
CA ASP A 26 -5.81 -11.09 2.70
C ASP A 26 -6.51 -12.41 2.36
N LEU A 27 -6.99 -12.53 1.12
CA LEU A 27 -7.62 -13.76 0.63
C LEU A 27 -6.62 -14.92 0.64
N PHE A 28 -5.39 -14.68 0.21
CA PHE A 28 -4.33 -15.67 0.21
C PHE A 28 -4.09 -16.23 1.61
N ILE A 29 -3.97 -15.35 2.60
CA ILE A 29 -3.75 -15.75 3.99
C ILE A 29 -4.92 -16.57 4.52
N LYS A 30 -6.15 -16.19 4.16
CA LYS A 30 -7.36 -16.87 4.64
C LYS A 30 -7.64 -18.19 3.97
N THR A 31 -7.16 -18.39 2.74
CA THR A 31 -7.56 -19.58 1.94
C THR A 31 -6.42 -20.56 1.69
N GLN A 32 -5.17 -20.14 1.78
CA GLN A 32 -4.04 -21.00 1.49
C GLN A 32 -3.44 -21.57 2.78
N PRO A 33 -3.13 -22.88 2.79
CA PRO A 33 -2.50 -23.47 3.96
C PRO A 33 -1.03 -23.06 4.07
N ALA A 34 -0.57 -22.79 5.29
CA ALA A 34 0.84 -22.58 5.57
C ALA A 34 1.52 -23.97 5.72
N PRO A 35 2.83 -24.09 5.44
CA PRO A 35 3.71 -23.02 4.95
C PRO A 35 3.48 -22.71 3.48
N TYR A 36 3.70 -21.45 3.12
CA TYR A 36 3.53 -20.98 1.74
C TYR A 36 4.79 -21.27 0.92
N SER A 37 4.60 -21.55 -0.37
CA SER A 37 5.73 -21.71 -1.28
C SER A 37 6.29 -20.34 -1.67
N LYS A 38 7.59 -20.32 -1.98
CA LYS A 38 8.24 -19.10 -2.45
C LYS A 38 7.54 -18.52 -3.69
N GLU A 39 7.24 -19.38 -4.66
CA GLU A 39 6.64 -18.96 -5.92
C GLU A 39 5.30 -18.25 -5.70
N ARG A 40 4.49 -18.78 -4.80
CA ARG A 40 3.19 -18.16 -4.49
C ARG A 40 3.34 -16.83 -3.79
N VAL A 41 4.32 -16.72 -2.89
CA VAL A 41 4.59 -15.48 -2.17
C VAL A 41 5.10 -14.41 -3.14
N LEU A 42 6.03 -14.75 -4.03
CA LEU A 42 6.53 -13.81 -5.03
C LEU A 42 5.40 -13.27 -5.89
N LYS A 43 4.47 -14.12 -6.26
CA LYS A 43 3.34 -13.72 -7.10
C LYS A 43 2.37 -12.81 -6.35
N VAL A 44 1.98 -13.16 -5.13
CA VAL A 44 0.99 -12.39 -4.38
C VAL A 44 1.54 -11.05 -3.92
N LEU A 45 2.84 -10.96 -3.64
CA LEU A 45 3.50 -9.71 -3.24
C LEU A 45 4.05 -8.92 -4.43
N ASP A 46 4.06 -9.51 -5.61
CA ASP A 46 4.67 -8.91 -6.80
C ASP A 46 6.13 -8.51 -6.51
N MET A 47 6.87 -9.44 -5.92
CA MET A 47 8.24 -9.23 -5.44
C MET A 47 9.21 -10.06 -6.27
N SER A 48 10.41 -9.52 -6.49
CA SER A 48 11.45 -10.26 -7.20
C SER A 48 12.04 -11.36 -6.31
N SER A 49 12.54 -12.42 -6.92
CA SER A 49 13.19 -13.51 -6.20
C SER A 49 14.40 -13.02 -5.41
N SER A 50 15.20 -12.13 -5.99
CA SER A 50 16.39 -11.61 -5.32
C SER A 50 16.06 -10.79 -4.09
N GLU A 51 15.01 -9.97 -4.15
CA GLU A 51 14.56 -9.20 -2.99
C GLU A 51 14.03 -10.13 -1.89
N PHE A 52 13.23 -11.12 -2.26
CA PHE A 52 12.72 -12.12 -1.34
C PHE A 52 13.86 -12.84 -0.63
N ASP A 53 14.84 -13.31 -1.38
CA ASP A 53 15.98 -14.05 -0.82
C ASP A 53 16.79 -13.18 0.14
N LYS A 54 16.97 -11.92 -0.20
CA LYS A 54 17.66 -10.97 0.66
C LYS A 54 16.93 -10.78 1.99
N ILE A 55 15.63 -10.53 1.92
CA ILE A 55 14.82 -10.29 3.12
C ILE A 55 14.77 -11.53 4.01
N THR A 56 14.48 -12.70 3.43
CA THR A 56 14.38 -13.93 4.20
C THR A 56 15.70 -14.33 4.82
N SER A 57 16.81 -14.10 4.11
CA SER A 57 18.15 -14.36 4.62
C SER A 57 18.49 -13.44 5.77
N GLU A 58 18.25 -12.14 5.63
CA GLU A 58 18.56 -11.14 6.67
C GLU A 58 17.72 -11.36 7.93
N LEU A 59 16.48 -11.79 7.79
CA LEU A 59 15.58 -12.00 8.92
C LEU A 59 15.60 -13.43 9.46
N GLY A 60 16.34 -14.34 8.82
CA GLY A 60 16.41 -15.73 9.25
C GLY A 60 15.08 -16.48 9.06
N ILE A 61 14.32 -16.14 8.02
CA ILE A 61 13.03 -16.78 7.75
C ILE A 61 13.25 -18.06 6.94
N GLY A 62 12.97 -19.22 7.55
CA GLY A 62 13.06 -20.50 6.84
C GLY A 62 11.72 -20.97 6.31
N CYS A 63 10.66 -20.79 7.09
CA CYS A 63 9.33 -21.27 6.78
C CYS A 63 8.40 -20.07 6.68
N ILE A 64 7.62 -19.99 5.58
CA ILE A 64 6.77 -18.83 5.35
C ILE A 64 5.38 -19.11 5.89
N THR A 65 5.08 -18.49 7.02
CA THR A 65 3.78 -18.50 7.69
C THR A 65 3.09 -17.16 7.47
N PRO A 66 1.83 -16.99 7.88
CA PRO A 66 1.20 -15.66 7.83
C PRO A 66 2.03 -14.58 8.54
N PHE A 67 2.62 -14.90 9.68
CA PHE A 67 3.47 -13.96 10.42
C PHE A 67 4.73 -13.60 9.61
N SER A 68 5.40 -14.61 9.04
CA SER A 68 6.58 -14.40 8.20
C SER A 68 6.24 -13.56 6.97
N LEU A 69 5.06 -13.79 6.37
CA LEU A 69 4.60 -13.04 5.21
C LEU A 69 4.50 -11.55 5.53
N VAL A 70 3.92 -11.21 6.69
CA VAL A 70 3.82 -9.82 7.14
C VAL A 70 5.21 -9.21 7.33
N LEU A 71 6.16 -9.95 7.91
CA LEU A 71 7.54 -9.47 8.05
C LEU A 71 8.20 -9.21 6.70
N ILE A 72 7.96 -10.07 5.73
CA ILE A 72 8.49 -9.89 4.37
C ILE A 72 7.90 -8.62 3.74
N MET A 73 6.58 -8.42 3.87
CA MET A 73 5.93 -7.22 3.37
C MET A 73 6.51 -5.94 3.99
N LYS A 74 6.76 -5.95 5.29
CA LYS A 74 7.30 -4.78 5.99
C LYS A 74 8.68 -4.38 5.48
N ASN A 75 9.41 -5.31 4.89
CA ASN A 75 10.78 -5.08 4.46
C ASN A 75 10.92 -4.97 2.94
N GLY A 76 9.82 -5.07 2.19
CA GLY A 76 9.84 -4.92 0.74
C GLY A 76 10.03 -3.47 0.32
N SER A 77 10.55 -3.27 -0.89
CA SER A 77 10.86 -1.95 -1.43
C SER A 77 9.78 -1.39 -2.35
N GLY A 78 8.84 -2.24 -2.81
CA GLY A 78 7.81 -1.80 -3.72
C GLY A 78 6.80 -0.84 -3.09
N GLU A 79 5.99 -0.23 -3.94
CA GLU A 79 4.99 0.76 -3.49
C GLU A 79 4.03 0.18 -2.46
N LEU A 80 3.52 -1.02 -2.71
CA LEU A 80 2.60 -1.69 -1.78
C LEU A 80 3.25 -1.92 -0.42
N CYS A 81 4.46 -2.48 -0.42
CA CYS A 81 5.18 -2.77 0.81
C CYS A 81 5.54 -1.50 1.57
N THR A 82 5.92 -0.45 0.84
CA THR A 82 6.23 0.85 1.43
C THR A 82 4.99 1.46 2.10
N ALA A 83 3.86 1.45 1.41
CA ALA A 83 2.60 1.97 1.97
C ALA A 83 2.18 1.16 3.21
N PHE A 84 2.29 -0.15 3.13
CA PHE A 84 1.97 -1.04 4.25
C PHE A 84 2.83 -0.73 5.48
N ARG A 85 4.15 -0.64 5.29
CA ARG A 85 5.08 -0.33 6.38
C ARG A 85 4.78 1.02 7.00
N ARG A 86 4.57 2.04 6.18
CA ARG A 86 4.29 3.39 6.65
C ARG A 86 2.94 3.49 7.35
N GLN A 87 1.94 2.74 6.90
CA GLN A 87 0.66 2.65 7.60
C GLN A 87 0.86 2.08 9.01
N LEU A 88 1.68 1.04 9.14
CA LEU A 88 1.96 0.45 10.44
C LEU A 88 2.71 1.44 11.35
N GLU A 89 3.62 2.22 10.80
CA GLU A 89 4.33 3.26 11.56
C GLU A 89 3.38 4.32 12.10
N CYS A 90 2.36 4.71 11.32
CA CYS A 90 1.34 5.66 11.75
C CYS A 90 0.34 5.04 12.73
N GLY A 91 0.29 3.72 12.80
CA GLY A 91 -0.65 2.99 13.63
C GLY A 91 -2.00 2.79 12.96
N LEU A 92 -2.83 1.98 13.61
CA LEU A 92 -4.21 1.78 13.17
C LEU A 92 -5.04 2.90 13.75
N THR A 93 -5.48 3.81 12.90
CA THR A 93 -6.22 4.99 13.32
C THR A 93 -7.51 5.11 12.52
N ASP A 94 -8.51 5.75 13.11
CA ASP A 94 -9.77 6.02 12.41
C ASP A 94 -9.70 7.31 11.60
N THR A 95 -8.68 8.13 11.82
CA THR A 95 -8.51 9.40 11.15
C THR A 95 -7.07 9.58 10.67
N TYR A 96 -6.92 10.41 9.63
CA TYR A 96 -5.61 10.74 9.05
C TYR A 96 -5.43 12.24 8.97
N SER A 97 -4.22 12.70 9.28
CA SER A 97 -3.80 14.05 8.97
C SER A 97 -3.29 14.12 7.52
N PRO A 98 -3.21 15.32 6.92
CA PRO A 98 -2.60 15.45 5.59
C PRO A 98 -1.18 14.90 5.54
N GLU A 99 -0.39 15.10 6.60
CA GLU A 99 1.00 14.65 6.69
C GLU A 99 1.08 13.12 6.67
N GLN A 100 0.15 12.44 7.33
CA GLN A 100 0.10 10.97 7.32
C GLN A 100 -0.21 10.44 5.93
N ILE A 101 -1.19 11.03 5.24
CA ILE A 101 -1.54 10.62 3.88
C ILE A 101 -0.35 10.85 2.93
N SER A 102 0.27 12.02 3.00
CA SER A 102 1.46 12.33 2.21
C SER A 102 2.56 11.30 2.42
N TYR A 103 2.83 10.96 3.67
CA TYR A 103 3.87 10.01 4.02
C TYR A 103 3.56 8.58 3.55
N ILE A 104 2.36 8.10 3.86
CA ILE A 104 1.99 6.70 3.56
C ILE A 104 1.99 6.44 2.04
N TYR A 105 1.39 7.35 1.28
CA TYR A 105 1.18 7.14 -0.15
C TYR A 105 2.16 7.87 -1.04
N ASN A 106 3.14 8.54 -0.44
CA ASN A 106 4.19 9.26 -1.16
C ASN A 106 3.60 10.27 -2.15
N ILE A 107 2.68 11.09 -1.67
CA ILE A 107 2.05 12.17 -2.44
C ILE A 107 2.56 13.49 -1.89
N ASP A 108 2.90 14.43 -2.79
CA ASP A 108 3.36 15.76 -2.37
C ASP A 108 2.37 16.38 -1.39
N ILE A 109 2.89 16.91 -0.27
CA ILE A 109 2.06 17.47 0.79
C ILE A 109 1.14 18.59 0.29
N SER A 110 1.61 19.41 -0.64
CA SER A 110 0.82 20.51 -1.19
C SER A 110 -0.43 20.00 -1.91
N ILE A 111 -0.30 18.88 -2.62
CA ILE A 111 -1.42 18.23 -3.32
C ILE A 111 -2.42 17.68 -2.31
N VAL A 112 -1.93 17.05 -1.25
CA VAL A 112 -2.80 16.50 -0.20
C VAL A 112 -3.54 17.62 0.54
N LEU A 113 -2.84 18.69 0.89
CA LEU A 113 -3.45 19.84 1.57
C LEU A 113 -4.54 20.46 0.72
N LYS A 114 -4.32 20.58 -0.60
CA LYS A 114 -5.33 21.11 -1.50
C LYS A 114 -6.57 20.21 -1.52
N ALA A 115 -6.38 18.90 -1.59
CA ALA A 115 -7.49 17.96 -1.59
C ALA A 115 -8.30 18.03 -0.29
N PHE A 116 -7.62 18.13 0.86
CA PHE A 116 -8.29 18.32 2.14
C PHE A 116 -9.11 19.61 2.14
N SER A 117 -8.51 20.70 1.63
CA SER A 117 -9.19 21.99 1.53
C SER A 117 -10.42 21.90 0.64
N ASP A 118 -10.30 21.24 -0.51
CA ASP A 118 -11.41 21.07 -1.44
C ASP A 118 -12.56 20.28 -0.81
N MET A 119 -12.25 19.35 0.09
CA MET A 119 -13.26 18.58 0.82
C MET A 119 -13.77 19.31 2.08
N GLY A 120 -13.14 20.42 2.45
CA GLY A 120 -13.53 21.18 3.63
C GLY A 120 -13.21 20.48 4.95
N VAL A 121 -12.16 19.65 4.98
CA VAL A 121 -11.78 18.92 6.18
C VAL A 121 -10.34 19.23 6.57
N THR A 122 -10.05 19.15 7.86
CA THR A 122 -8.68 19.28 8.39
C THR A 122 -8.12 17.94 8.83
N ILE A 123 -9.00 17.01 9.15
CA ILE A 123 -8.70 15.60 9.48
C ILE A 123 -9.63 14.75 8.65
N LEU A 124 -9.10 13.66 8.12
CA LEU A 124 -9.85 12.76 7.25
C LEU A 124 -10.24 11.48 7.99
N HIS A 125 -11.53 11.19 8.05
CA HIS A 125 -11.99 9.89 8.54
C HIS A 125 -11.60 8.80 7.51
N LYS A 126 -11.16 7.64 7.99
CA LYS A 126 -10.69 6.55 7.11
C LYS A 126 -11.73 6.12 6.07
N GLY A 127 -13.02 6.25 6.38
CA GLY A 127 -14.10 5.93 5.44
C GLY A 127 -14.19 6.87 4.27
N LEU A 128 -13.50 8.02 4.31
CA LEU A 128 -13.46 8.99 3.23
C LEU A 128 -12.17 8.93 2.41
N LEU A 129 -11.32 7.93 2.66
CA LEU A 129 -10.02 7.83 2.01
C LEU A 129 -10.16 7.77 0.48
N GLU A 130 -11.07 6.96 -0.04
CA GLU A 130 -11.27 6.86 -1.48
C GLU A 130 -11.84 8.16 -2.05
N THR A 131 -12.69 8.86 -1.31
CA THR A 131 -13.19 10.17 -1.73
C THR A 131 -12.05 11.17 -1.85
N LEU A 132 -11.13 11.17 -0.89
CA LEU A 132 -9.93 12.02 -0.96
C LEU A 132 -9.14 11.69 -2.23
N PHE A 133 -8.87 10.42 -2.48
CA PHE A 133 -8.09 10.00 -3.64
C PHE A 133 -8.76 10.34 -4.96
N SER A 134 -10.09 10.43 -5.00
CA SER A 134 -10.81 10.88 -6.19
C SER A 134 -10.59 12.36 -6.50
N ASN A 135 -10.10 13.12 -5.51
CA ASN A 135 -9.78 14.54 -5.65
C ASN A 135 -8.29 14.81 -5.88
N ILE A 136 -7.47 13.76 -5.94
CA ILE A 136 -6.04 13.87 -6.19
C ILE A 136 -5.74 13.33 -7.58
N TYR A 137 -5.07 14.11 -8.40
CA TYR A 137 -4.71 13.74 -9.78
C TYR A 137 -3.20 13.67 -9.91
N ILE A 138 -2.75 12.64 -10.58
CA ILE A 138 -1.33 12.38 -10.79
C ILE A 138 -0.98 12.32 -12.27
#